data_4c80160c1b2c08af0f6b956079d55e76
#
_entry.id   4c80160c1b2c08af0f6b956079d55e76
#
_cell.length_a   1.000
_cell.length_b   1.000
_cell.length_c   1.000
_cell.angle_alpha   90.00
_cell.angle_beta   90.00
_cell.angle_gamma   90.00
#
_symmetry.space_group_name_H-M   'P 1'
#
loop_
_entity.id
_entity.type
_entity.pdbx_description
1 polymer ?
#
loop_
_entity_poly.entity_id
_entity_poly.type
_entity_poly.pdbx_seq_one_letter_code
_entity_poly.pdbx_strand_id
1 'polypeptide(L)'
;MKTRVTELLGIRYPIIQGGMQWVGKAELVSAVSNAGGLGVLTALTQPNPQALALEIARTRTLTDRPFGVNLTILPSINPPPYAEYLQAIIDSGIKIVETAGNSPKDFIGRMKDAGITIVHKCTSVRHALSACLLYTSPSPRD
;
A
#
# COMPACT_ATOMS: atom_id res chain seq x y z
N MET A 1 -2.03 -7.47 20.90
CA MET A 1 -3.49 -7.20 20.89
C MET A 1 -4.09 -7.88 19.67
N LYS A 2 -5.13 -8.68 19.82
CA LYS A 2 -5.77 -9.38 18.70
C LYS A 2 -6.97 -8.60 18.21
N THR A 3 -6.91 -8.08 16.99
CA THR A 3 -7.98 -7.33 16.31
C THR A 3 -8.09 -7.80 14.86
N ARG A 4 -9.22 -7.54 14.20
CA ARG A 4 -9.38 -7.84 12.77
C ARG A 4 -8.28 -7.23 11.91
N VAL A 5 -7.84 -6.01 12.23
CA VAL A 5 -6.76 -5.31 11.51
C VAL A 5 -5.41 -6.00 11.71
N THR A 6 -5.09 -6.37 12.98
CA THR A 6 -3.81 -7.05 13.25
C THR A 6 -3.75 -8.44 12.62
N GLU A 7 -4.86 -9.16 12.55
CA GLU A 7 -4.94 -10.46 11.87
C GLU A 7 -4.82 -10.30 10.35
N LEU A 8 -5.55 -9.33 9.78
CA LEU A 8 -5.54 -9.09 8.34
C LEU A 8 -4.16 -8.67 7.81
N LEU A 9 -3.45 -7.81 8.55
CA LEU A 9 -2.16 -7.25 8.13
C LEU A 9 -0.95 -8.01 8.67
N GLY A 10 -1.16 -9.00 9.55
CA GLY A 10 -0.08 -9.78 10.16
C GLY A 10 0.80 -8.98 11.12
N ILE A 11 0.25 -7.93 11.76
CA ILE A 11 0.97 -7.01 12.65
C ILE A 11 0.60 -7.24 14.12
N ARG A 12 1.48 -6.82 15.03
CA ARG A 12 1.28 -7.00 16.48
C ARG A 12 0.35 -5.97 17.09
N TYR A 13 0.46 -4.72 16.64
CA TYR A 13 -0.33 -3.59 17.14
C TYR A 13 -1.13 -2.98 15.98
N PRO A 14 -2.38 -2.54 16.20
CA PRO A 14 -3.22 -1.95 15.16
C PRO A 14 -2.79 -0.48 14.87
N ILE A 15 -1.53 -0.30 14.54
CA ILE A 15 -0.90 0.98 14.26
C ILE A 15 -0.30 0.94 12.86
N ILE A 16 -0.67 1.89 12.02
CA ILE A 16 -0.19 2.02 10.64
C ILE A 16 0.50 3.38 10.49
N GLN A 17 1.77 3.36 10.11
CA GLN A 17 2.44 4.56 9.59
C GLN A 17 2.13 4.65 8.11
N GLY A 18 1.23 5.55 7.73
CA GLY A 18 0.82 5.75 6.35
C GLY A 18 1.94 6.32 5.47
N GLY A 19 1.78 6.23 4.15
CA GLY A 19 2.72 6.80 3.21
C GLY A 19 2.91 8.30 3.44
N MET A 20 4.16 8.73 3.50
CA MET A 20 4.59 10.12 3.65
C MET A 20 5.68 10.42 2.64
N GLN A 21 5.39 11.33 1.72
CA GLN A 21 6.34 11.70 0.67
C GLN A 21 7.64 12.22 1.29
N TRP A 22 8.77 11.76 0.75
CA TRP A 22 10.16 12.03 1.19
C TRP A 22 10.56 11.45 2.56
N VAL A 23 9.60 11.00 3.37
CA VAL A 23 9.82 10.48 4.73
C VAL A 23 9.63 8.97 4.81
N GLY A 24 8.60 8.43 4.15
CA GLY A 24 8.29 7.00 4.14
C GLY A 24 9.29 6.18 3.32
N LYS A 25 10.52 6.07 3.82
CA LYS A 25 11.64 5.31 3.25
C LYS A 25 11.98 4.10 4.10
N ALA A 26 12.90 3.27 3.63
CA ALA A 26 13.25 1.99 4.24
C ALA A 26 13.54 2.08 5.73
N GLU A 27 14.23 3.11 6.20
CA GLU A 27 14.62 3.27 7.61
C GLU A 27 13.40 3.44 8.53
N LEU A 28 12.48 4.37 8.18
CA LEU A 28 11.29 4.59 8.97
C LEU A 28 10.35 3.38 8.90
N VAL A 29 10.15 2.85 7.71
CA VAL A 29 9.25 1.71 7.45
C VAL A 29 9.69 0.49 8.24
N SER A 30 10.97 0.14 8.17
CA SER A 30 11.53 -0.99 8.91
C SER A 30 11.46 -0.79 10.42
N ALA A 31 11.73 0.43 10.92
CA ALA A 31 11.64 0.74 12.34
C ALA A 31 10.22 0.53 12.88
N VAL A 32 9.20 1.02 12.16
CA VAL A 32 7.79 0.84 12.54
C VAL A 32 7.39 -0.62 12.49
N SER A 33 7.76 -1.34 11.42
CA SER A 33 7.44 -2.76 11.27
C SER A 33 8.12 -3.62 12.34
N ASN A 34 9.38 -3.35 12.65
CA ASN A 34 10.11 -4.04 13.72
C ASN A 34 9.51 -3.76 15.11
N ALA A 35 8.93 -2.58 15.32
CA ALA A 35 8.20 -2.25 16.54
C ALA A 35 6.83 -2.96 16.64
N GLY A 36 6.36 -3.59 15.57
CA GLY A 36 5.12 -4.37 15.52
C GLY A 36 3.91 -3.66 14.94
N GLY A 37 4.08 -2.47 14.37
CA GLY A 37 3.09 -1.79 13.54
C GLY A 37 3.21 -2.18 12.07
N LEU A 38 2.52 -1.47 11.19
CA LEU A 38 2.70 -1.52 9.75
C LEU A 38 3.43 -0.26 9.27
N GLY A 39 4.68 -0.41 8.85
CA GLY A 39 5.38 0.63 8.10
C GLY A 39 4.93 0.63 6.64
N VAL A 40 4.76 1.81 6.04
CA VAL A 40 4.33 1.94 4.64
C VAL A 40 5.31 2.81 3.86
N LEU A 41 5.94 2.20 2.86
CA LEU A 41 6.90 2.81 1.95
C LEU A 41 6.17 3.68 0.92
N THR A 42 6.67 4.87 0.64
CA THR A 42 6.02 5.77 -0.30
C THR A 42 6.61 5.61 -1.71
N ALA A 43 5.83 5.03 -2.63
CA ALA A 43 6.30 4.72 -3.98
C ALA A 43 6.80 5.95 -4.73
N LEU A 44 6.03 7.03 -4.72
CA LEU A 44 6.35 8.24 -5.50
C LEU A 44 7.48 9.10 -4.91
N THR A 45 8.05 8.71 -3.78
CA THR A 45 9.33 9.26 -3.31
C THR A 45 10.49 8.76 -4.17
N GLN A 46 10.33 7.62 -4.79
CA GLN A 46 11.33 7.07 -5.70
C GLN A 46 11.16 7.64 -7.10
N PRO A 47 12.27 7.98 -7.80
CA PRO A 47 12.20 8.70 -9.08
C PRO A 47 11.62 7.86 -10.23
N ASN A 48 11.62 6.54 -10.10
CA ASN A 48 11.10 5.61 -11.11
C ASN A 48 10.76 4.26 -10.48
N PRO A 49 10.04 3.37 -11.19
CA PRO A 49 9.66 2.04 -10.70
C PRO A 49 10.86 1.15 -10.32
N GLN A 50 11.98 1.25 -11.02
CA GLN A 50 13.19 0.47 -10.74
C GLN A 50 13.81 0.88 -9.40
N ALA A 51 13.88 2.19 -9.13
CA ALA A 51 14.32 2.70 -7.83
C ALA A 51 13.38 2.27 -6.69
N LEU A 52 12.07 2.19 -6.94
CA LEU A 52 11.13 1.64 -5.98
C LEU A 52 11.43 0.17 -5.68
N ALA A 53 11.66 -0.65 -6.68
CA ALA A 53 12.01 -2.06 -6.47
C ALA A 53 13.27 -2.22 -5.62
N LEU A 54 14.29 -1.40 -5.85
CA LEU A 54 15.51 -1.38 -5.04
C LEU A 54 15.23 -0.95 -3.59
N GLU A 55 14.38 0.04 -3.38
CA GLU A 55 14.03 0.50 -2.03
C GLU A 55 13.18 -0.55 -1.28
N ILE A 56 12.31 -1.28 -1.97
CA ILE A 56 11.60 -2.44 -1.41
C ILE A 56 12.60 -3.52 -0.98
N ALA A 57 13.55 -3.86 -1.85
CA ALA A 57 14.59 -4.84 -1.53
C ALA A 57 15.42 -4.39 -0.33
N ARG A 58 15.81 -3.11 -0.29
CA ARG A 58 16.53 -2.51 0.84
C ARG A 58 15.72 -2.59 2.14
N THR A 59 14.42 -2.31 2.09
CA THR A 59 13.55 -2.44 3.26
C THR A 59 13.58 -3.87 3.82
N ARG A 60 13.56 -4.88 2.94
CA ARG A 60 13.65 -6.29 3.35
C ARG A 60 14.98 -6.68 4.00
N THR A 61 16.06 -5.96 3.75
CA THR A 61 17.32 -6.19 4.48
C THR A 61 17.27 -5.65 5.91
N LEU A 62 16.32 -4.75 6.22
CA LEU A 62 16.19 -4.09 7.52
C LEU A 62 15.06 -4.67 8.38
N THR A 63 14.14 -5.46 7.80
CA THR A 63 13.02 -6.06 8.52
C THR A 63 12.51 -7.34 7.84
N ASP A 64 12.21 -8.35 8.66
CA ASP A 64 11.46 -9.55 8.25
C ASP A 64 9.96 -9.40 8.54
N ARG A 65 9.54 -8.26 9.08
CA ARG A 65 8.15 -8.01 9.44
C ARG A 65 7.34 -7.50 8.25
N PRO A 66 6.01 -7.66 8.25
CA PRO A 66 5.15 -7.10 7.22
C PRO A 66 5.33 -5.59 7.09
N PHE A 67 5.37 -5.11 5.86
CA PHE A 67 5.28 -3.70 5.52
C PHE A 67 4.49 -3.54 4.23
N GLY A 68 3.94 -2.34 4.02
CA GLY A 68 3.19 -1.99 2.83
C GLY A 68 3.91 -1.00 1.92
N VAL A 69 3.32 -0.76 0.77
CA VAL A 69 3.75 0.30 -0.16
C VAL A 69 2.57 1.21 -0.46
N ASN A 70 2.77 2.52 -0.35
CA ASN A 70 1.77 3.53 -0.71
C ASN A 70 1.88 3.88 -2.19
N LEU A 71 0.74 3.90 -2.87
CA LEU A 71 0.59 4.45 -4.21
C LEU A 71 -0.54 5.49 -4.20
N THR A 72 -0.18 6.76 -4.11
CA THR A 72 -1.12 7.89 -4.11
C THR A 72 -1.38 8.35 -5.53
N ILE A 73 -2.64 8.30 -5.95
CA ILE A 73 -3.08 8.71 -7.30
C ILE A 73 -3.63 10.13 -7.23
N LEU A 74 -2.85 11.09 -7.69
CA LEU A 74 -3.24 12.51 -7.71
C LEU A 74 -3.57 12.97 -9.12
N PRO A 75 -4.52 13.90 -9.27
CA PRO A 75 -4.71 14.61 -10.52
C PRO A 75 -3.42 15.33 -10.89
N SER A 76 -2.92 15.12 -12.10
CA SER A 76 -1.71 15.77 -12.61
C SER A 76 -1.82 15.97 -14.11
N ILE A 77 -1.25 17.08 -14.60
CA ILE A 77 -1.11 17.32 -16.05
C ILE A 77 -0.15 16.28 -16.66
N ASN A 78 0.90 15.92 -15.92
CA ASN A 78 1.85 14.88 -16.30
C ASN A 78 1.84 13.80 -15.20
N PRO A 79 0.90 12.83 -15.25
CA PRO A 79 0.82 11.80 -14.22
C PRO A 79 2.05 10.89 -14.24
N PRO A 80 2.54 10.49 -13.07
CA PRO A 80 3.53 9.42 -12.98
C PRO A 80 3.04 8.15 -13.67
N PRO A 81 3.93 7.26 -14.11
CA PRO A 81 3.55 5.99 -14.72
C PRO A 81 3.03 5.00 -13.66
N TYR A 82 1.84 5.26 -13.12
CA TYR A 82 1.25 4.49 -12.02
C TYR A 82 1.18 2.99 -12.30
N ALA A 83 0.88 2.60 -13.55
CA ALA A 83 0.80 1.21 -13.94
C ALA A 83 2.15 0.49 -13.82
N GLU A 84 3.24 1.19 -14.11
CA GLU A 84 4.60 0.65 -14.00
C GLU A 84 5.06 0.58 -12.54
N TYR A 85 4.74 1.60 -11.72
CA TYR A 85 4.96 1.55 -10.27
C TYR A 85 4.20 0.38 -9.64
N LEU A 86 2.94 0.18 -10.01
CA LEU A 86 2.16 -0.97 -9.52
C LEU A 86 2.79 -2.29 -9.96
N GLN A 87 3.28 -2.39 -11.19
CA GLN A 87 3.96 -3.59 -11.67
C GLN A 87 5.21 -3.89 -10.83
N ALA A 88 6.03 -2.88 -10.55
CA ALA A 88 7.21 -3.03 -9.69
C ALA A 88 6.84 -3.50 -8.27
N ILE A 89 5.72 -3.01 -7.72
CA ILE A 89 5.18 -3.45 -6.42
C ILE A 89 4.81 -4.94 -6.47
N ILE A 90 4.08 -5.35 -7.52
CA ILE A 90 3.64 -6.74 -7.72
C ILE A 90 4.84 -7.67 -7.89
N ASP A 91 5.75 -7.33 -8.78
CA ASP A 91 6.95 -8.12 -9.10
C ASP A 91 7.87 -8.25 -7.87
N SER A 92 7.89 -7.24 -7.02
CA SER A 92 8.60 -7.28 -5.74
C SER A 92 7.90 -8.13 -4.68
N GLY A 93 6.74 -8.73 -4.96
CA GLY A 93 6.03 -9.63 -4.04
C GLY A 93 5.44 -8.93 -2.81
N ILE A 94 5.13 -7.64 -2.91
CA ILE A 94 4.43 -6.88 -1.86
C ILE A 94 3.00 -7.41 -1.71
N LYS A 95 2.53 -7.55 -0.47
CA LYS A 95 1.20 -8.08 -0.15
C LYS A 95 0.25 -7.06 0.45
N ILE A 96 0.73 -5.87 0.79
CA ILE A 96 -0.08 -4.79 1.35
C ILE A 96 0.20 -3.51 0.56
N VAL A 97 -0.85 -2.92 -0.02
CA VAL A 97 -0.76 -1.65 -0.73
C VAL A 97 -1.71 -0.64 -0.10
N GLU A 98 -1.19 0.49 0.32
CA GLU A 98 -1.99 1.64 0.70
C GLU A 98 -2.25 2.49 -0.54
N THR A 99 -3.50 2.76 -0.85
CA THR A 99 -3.89 3.71 -1.90
C THR A 99 -4.48 4.97 -1.30
N ALA A 100 -4.28 6.10 -1.95
CA ALA A 100 -4.80 7.39 -1.53
C ALA A 100 -5.07 8.28 -2.76
N GLY A 101 -5.75 9.40 -2.54
CA GLY A 101 -6.10 10.33 -3.61
C GLY A 101 -7.32 9.88 -4.40
N ASN A 102 -7.21 9.84 -5.73
CA ASN A 102 -8.29 9.38 -6.60
C ASN A 102 -8.57 7.89 -6.46
N SER A 103 -9.75 7.48 -6.91
CA SER A 103 -10.15 6.06 -6.91
C SER A 103 -9.15 5.21 -7.70
N PRO A 104 -8.62 4.13 -7.12
CA PRO A 104 -7.71 3.21 -7.78
C PRO A 104 -8.43 2.15 -8.63
N LYS A 105 -9.67 2.40 -9.06
CA LYS A 105 -10.53 1.41 -9.73
C LYS A 105 -9.86 0.68 -10.89
N ASP A 106 -9.03 1.37 -11.66
CA ASP A 106 -8.34 0.81 -12.83
C ASP A 106 -7.21 -0.17 -12.45
N PHE A 107 -6.80 -0.18 -11.18
CA PHE A 107 -5.71 -1.01 -10.66
C PHE A 107 -6.18 -2.11 -9.72
N ILE A 108 -7.43 -2.04 -9.23
CA ILE A 108 -7.96 -2.98 -8.23
C ILE A 108 -7.89 -4.43 -8.71
N GLY A 109 -8.26 -4.70 -9.96
CA GLY A 109 -8.21 -6.05 -10.53
C GLY A 109 -6.80 -6.64 -10.44
N ARG A 110 -5.80 -5.91 -10.92
CA ARG A 110 -4.39 -6.34 -10.88
C ARG A 110 -3.89 -6.60 -9.47
N MET A 111 -4.26 -5.74 -8.51
CA MET A 111 -3.89 -5.92 -7.10
C MET A 111 -4.55 -7.16 -6.49
N LYS A 112 -5.85 -7.39 -6.76
CA LYS A 112 -6.57 -8.59 -6.31
C LYS A 112 -5.98 -9.86 -6.90
N ASP A 113 -5.70 -9.89 -8.19
CA ASP A 113 -5.10 -11.04 -8.89
C ASP A 113 -3.71 -11.38 -8.32
N ALA A 114 -2.97 -10.36 -7.85
CA ALA A 114 -1.69 -10.53 -7.17
C ALA A 114 -1.81 -10.91 -5.68
N GLY A 115 -3.03 -11.05 -5.16
CA GLY A 115 -3.29 -11.37 -3.75
C GLY A 115 -2.89 -10.25 -2.79
N ILE A 116 -3.02 -9.00 -3.21
CA ILE A 116 -2.67 -7.82 -2.43
C ILE A 116 -3.85 -7.39 -1.56
N THR A 117 -3.62 -7.20 -0.27
CA THR A 117 -4.54 -6.51 0.64
C THR A 117 -4.44 -5.01 0.42
N ILE A 118 -5.58 -4.39 0.12
CA ILE A 118 -5.64 -2.96 -0.19
C ILE A 118 -6.15 -2.18 1.03
N VAL A 119 -5.40 -1.17 1.43
CA VAL A 119 -5.78 -0.20 2.46
C VAL A 119 -6.00 1.15 1.79
N HIS A 120 -7.25 1.60 1.67
CA HIS A 120 -7.56 2.85 0.98
C HIS A 120 -7.79 3.99 1.98
N LYS A 121 -7.01 5.07 1.86
CA LYS A 121 -7.20 6.30 2.64
C LYS A 121 -8.28 7.16 2.03
N CYS A 122 -9.32 7.43 2.83
CA CYS A 122 -10.45 8.27 2.45
C CYS A 122 -10.45 9.57 3.26
N THR A 123 -10.81 10.67 2.62
CA THR A 123 -10.89 11.99 3.26
C THR A 123 -12.31 12.36 3.71
N SER A 124 -13.31 11.56 3.36
CA SER A 124 -14.72 11.78 3.72
C SER A 124 -15.49 10.47 3.78
N VAL A 125 -16.61 10.48 4.51
CA VAL A 125 -17.55 9.34 4.57
C VAL A 125 -18.06 8.97 3.18
N ARG A 126 -18.36 9.95 2.32
CA ARG A 126 -18.79 9.71 0.93
C ARG A 126 -17.73 8.94 0.13
N HIS A 127 -16.47 9.29 0.26
CA HIS A 127 -15.38 8.57 -0.39
C HIS A 127 -15.22 7.16 0.16
N ALA A 128 -15.36 6.99 1.48
CA ALA A 128 -15.29 5.67 2.09
C ALA A 128 -16.40 4.73 1.60
N LEU A 129 -17.64 5.22 1.51
CA LEU A 129 -18.76 4.45 0.97
C LEU A 129 -18.54 4.06 -0.49
N SER A 130 -18.06 4.98 -1.33
CA SER A 130 -17.72 4.69 -2.72
C SER A 130 -16.60 3.64 -2.83
N ALA A 131 -15.58 3.73 -1.97
CA ALA A 131 -14.50 2.75 -1.93
C ALA A 131 -15.02 1.37 -1.51
N CYS A 132 -15.86 1.29 -0.48
CA CYS A 132 -16.48 0.03 -0.06
C CYS A 132 -17.18 -0.69 -1.22
N LEU A 133 -17.94 0.01 -2.03
CA LEU A 133 -18.63 -0.57 -3.20
C LEU A 133 -17.66 -1.14 -4.24
N LEU A 134 -16.46 -0.56 -4.38
CA LEU A 134 -15.44 -1.04 -5.31
C LEU A 134 -14.68 -2.26 -4.78
N TYR A 135 -14.46 -2.33 -3.47
CA TYR A 135 -13.67 -3.39 -2.84
C TYR A 135 -14.49 -4.59 -2.39
N THR A 136 -15.76 -4.36 -2.06
CA THR A 136 -16.71 -5.37 -1.57
C THR A 136 -17.73 -5.76 -2.64
N SER A 137 -17.34 -5.85 -3.91
CA SER A 137 -18.20 -6.49 -4.91
C SER A 137 -18.70 -7.82 -4.34
N PRO A 138 -20.00 -8.04 -4.21
CA PRO A 138 -20.51 -9.33 -3.73
C PRO A 138 -19.91 -10.43 -4.58
N SER A 139 -19.34 -11.42 -3.91
CA SER A 139 -18.94 -12.64 -4.59
C SER A 139 -20.19 -13.23 -5.24
N PRO A 140 -20.12 -13.77 -6.47
CA PRO A 140 -21.25 -14.47 -7.06
C PRO A 140 -21.71 -15.71 -6.26
N ARG A 141 -21.15 -15.91 -5.07
CA ARG A 141 -21.40 -17.06 -4.18
C ARG A 141 -21.98 -16.66 -2.81
N ASP A 142 -22.34 -15.39 -2.60
CA ASP A 142 -23.03 -14.93 -1.38
C ASP A 142 -24.53 -14.78 -1.64
#